data_179dd86b34a48c3c61d12bc40983c6d6
#
_entry.id   179dd86b34a48c3c61d12bc40983c6d6
#
_cell.length_a   1.000
_cell.length_b   1.000
_cell.length_c   1.000
_cell.angle_alpha   90.00
_cell.angle_beta   90.00
_cell.angle_gamma   90.00
#
_symmetry.space_group_name_H-M   'P 1'
#
loop_
_entity.id
_entity.type
_entity.pdbx_description
1 polymer ?
#
loop_
_entity_poly.entity_id
_entity_poly.type
_entity_poly.pdbx_seq_one_letter_code
_entity_poly.pdbx_strand_id
1 'polypeptide(L)'
;LIIFFLYLCGNPDFVKKERLKIMADVYIKKGEGRSFKSGGMWFYDNEIDRIEGRFENGDIIDVLDFDGYYLGRGFINTNSKITIRILTRHKDVNIDREFIKKRVKDAVKYRLDTVDTSSCRLIFGEADYLPGIVIDKFSDVLVVESLALGIDRLKTDIIECLKEELASHGMNIRGVYERSDAKVRLNEGMER
;
A
#
# COMPACT_ATOMS: atom_id res chain seq x y z
N LEU A 1 -13.39 31.27 -28.21
CA LEU A 1 -13.70 30.21 -27.21
C LEU A 1 -12.65 29.11 -27.21
N ILE A 2 -12.06 28.77 -28.37
CA ILE A 2 -11.06 27.70 -28.53
C ILE A 2 -9.67 28.10 -27.98
N ILE A 3 -9.31 29.35 -28.01
CA ILE A 3 -8.01 29.86 -27.52
C ILE A 3 -7.93 29.85 -25.99
N PHE A 4 -9.06 29.95 -25.27
CA PHE A 4 -9.11 29.92 -23.82
C PHE A 4 -8.93 28.49 -23.25
N PHE A 5 -9.28 27.46 -24.05
CA PHE A 5 -9.16 26.06 -23.64
C PHE A 5 -7.71 25.55 -23.74
N LEU A 6 -6.93 26.09 -24.69
CA LEU A 6 -5.52 25.69 -24.88
C LEU A 6 -4.57 26.30 -23.84
N TYR A 7 -4.96 27.41 -23.19
CA TYR A 7 -4.13 28.05 -22.15
C TYR A 7 -4.25 27.38 -20.77
N LEU A 8 -5.32 26.61 -20.54
CA LEU A 8 -5.54 25.90 -19.27
C LEU A 8 -4.90 24.51 -19.24
N CYS A 9 -4.63 23.91 -20.40
CA CYS A 9 -4.03 22.58 -20.49
C CYS A 9 -2.49 22.54 -20.36
N GLY A 10 -1.84 23.70 -20.33
CA GLY A 10 -0.37 23.82 -20.33
C GLY A 10 0.25 24.25 -19.00
N ASN A 11 -0.53 24.47 -17.94
CA ASN A 11 0.00 24.87 -16.66
C ASN A 11 0.26 23.64 -15.76
N PRO A 12 1.53 23.28 -15.48
CA PRO A 12 1.85 22.12 -14.65
C PRO A 12 1.29 22.22 -13.22
N ASP A 13 1.06 23.44 -12.72
CA ASP A 13 0.46 23.65 -11.40
C ASP A 13 -1.05 23.40 -11.37
N PHE A 14 -1.75 23.59 -12.51
CA PHE A 14 -3.17 23.24 -12.63
C PHE A 14 -3.37 21.73 -12.67
N VAL A 15 -2.55 21.01 -13.42
CA VAL A 15 -2.57 19.52 -13.48
C VAL A 15 -2.20 18.92 -12.12
N LYS A 16 -1.27 19.54 -11.39
CA LYS A 16 -0.89 19.11 -10.03
C LYS A 16 -2.01 19.37 -9.02
N LYS A 17 -2.73 20.49 -9.15
CA LYS A 17 -3.85 20.86 -8.28
C LYS A 17 -5.08 19.96 -8.50
N GLU A 18 -5.36 19.55 -9.74
CA GLU A 18 -6.45 18.59 -10.03
C GLU A 18 -6.09 17.15 -9.60
N ARG A 19 -4.83 16.71 -9.74
CA ARG A 19 -4.39 15.41 -9.21
C ARG A 19 -4.46 15.35 -7.67
N LEU A 20 -4.19 16.45 -6.97
CA LEU A 20 -4.34 16.55 -5.52
C LEU A 20 -5.82 16.51 -5.05
N LYS A 21 -6.78 16.72 -5.96
CA LYS A 21 -8.22 16.78 -5.66
C LYS A 21 -8.97 15.45 -5.91
N ILE A 22 -8.26 14.39 -6.33
CA ILE A 22 -8.87 13.11 -6.73
C ILE A 22 -8.78 12.06 -5.60
N MET A 23 -7.94 12.26 -4.59
CA MET A 23 -7.85 11.34 -3.46
C MET A 23 -9.07 11.52 -2.55
N ALA A 24 -9.76 10.41 -2.26
CA ALA A 24 -10.89 10.44 -1.35
C ALA A 24 -10.43 10.56 0.10
N ASP A 25 -11.21 11.25 0.91
CA ASP A 25 -11.06 11.37 2.35
C ASP A 25 -12.06 10.44 3.05
N VAL A 26 -11.58 9.59 3.95
CA VAL A 26 -12.41 8.68 4.73
C VAL A 26 -12.41 9.12 6.18
N TYR A 27 -13.59 9.38 6.73
CA TYR A 27 -13.77 9.82 8.11
C TYR A 27 -14.17 8.65 9.00
N ILE A 28 -13.49 8.54 10.14
CA ILE A 28 -13.74 7.49 11.14
C ILE A 28 -14.75 7.99 12.17
N LYS A 29 -15.66 7.13 12.58
CA LYS A 29 -16.70 7.44 13.59
C LYS A 29 -16.09 7.93 14.89
N LYS A 30 -16.82 8.80 15.56
CA LYS A 30 -16.42 9.32 16.87
C LYS A 30 -16.23 8.19 17.88
N GLY A 31 -15.06 8.15 18.49
CA GLY A 31 -14.71 7.15 19.50
C GLY A 31 -14.14 5.84 18.94
N GLU A 32 -14.16 5.65 17.60
CA GLU A 32 -13.55 4.51 16.94
C GLU A 32 -12.05 4.74 16.59
N GLY A 33 -11.42 3.79 15.91
CA GLY A 33 -9.99 3.83 15.60
C GLY A 33 -9.10 3.49 16.79
N ARG A 34 -9.59 2.76 17.79
CA ARG A 34 -8.82 2.37 18.99
C ARG A 34 -7.63 1.49 18.64
N SER A 35 -7.83 0.51 17.75
CA SER A 35 -6.76 -0.37 17.26
C SER A 35 -5.66 0.44 16.58
N PHE A 36 -6.04 1.40 15.73
CA PHE A 36 -5.10 2.29 15.06
C PHE A 36 -4.29 3.15 16.05
N LYS A 37 -4.93 3.71 17.08
CA LYS A 37 -4.27 4.50 18.14
C LYS A 37 -3.28 3.66 18.95
N SER A 38 -3.51 2.36 19.06
CA SER A 38 -2.61 1.39 19.72
C SER A 38 -1.53 0.82 18.79
N GLY A 39 -1.33 1.40 17.60
CA GLY A 39 -0.29 0.97 16.67
C GLY A 39 -0.78 0.09 15.51
N GLY A 40 -2.05 -0.27 15.47
CA GLY A 40 -2.65 -1.03 14.37
C GLY A 40 -2.62 -0.27 13.04
N MET A 41 -2.82 -1.00 11.94
CA MET A 41 -2.78 -0.45 10.58
C MET A 41 -4.11 -0.61 9.83
N TRP A 42 -5.17 -1.03 10.53
CA TRP A 42 -6.45 -1.39 9.91
C TRP A 42 -7.59 -0.54 10.44
N PHE A 43 -8.55 -0.26 9.53
CA PHE A 43 -9.88 0.19 9.90
C PHE A 43 -10.91 -0.75 9.27
N TYR A 44 -11.89 -1.14 10.07
CA TYR A 44 -12.97 -2.03 9.66
C TYR A 44 -14.15 -1.23 9.09
N ASP A 45 -15.02 -1.91 8.36
CA ASP A 45 -16.22 -1.34 7.74
C ASP A 45 -17.12 -0.60 8.75
N ASN A 46 -17.28 -1.16 9.95
CA ASN A 46 -18.10 -0.60 11.01
C ASN A 46 -17.51 0.66 11.67
N GLU A 47 -16.22 0.94 11.49
CA GLU A 47 -15.54 2.13 12.03
C GLU A 47 -15.69 3.37 11.12
N ILE A 48 -16.09 3.19 9.85
CA ILE A 48 -16.19 4.26 8.86
C ILE A 48 -17.49 5.03 9.08
N ASP A 49 -17.41 6.36 9.16
CA ASP A 49 -18.53 7.30 9.25
C ASP A 49 -19.01 7.69 7.85
N ARG A 50 -18.14 8.29 7.05
CA ARG A 50 -18.43 8.77 5.69
C ARG A 50 -17.18 8.80 4.83
N ILE A 51 -17.39 8.86 3.52
CA ILE A 51 -16.34 8.99 2.52
C ILE A 51 -16.66 10.21 1.67
N GLU A 52 -15.69 11.11 1.52
CA GLU A 52 -15.78 12.30 0.69
C GLU A 52 -14.86 12.17 -0.52
N GLY A 53 -15.35 12.47 -1.72
CA GLY A 53 -14.61 12.29 -2.97
C GLY A 53 -15.00 11.01 -3.70
N ARG A 54 -14.23 10.70 -4.75
CA ARG A 54 -14.42 9.48 -5.57
C ARG A 54 -13.26 8.53 -5.37
N PHE A 55 -13.54 7.26 -5.34
CA PHE A 55 -12.54 6.20 -5.27
C PHE A 55 -13.03 4.95 -5.99
N GLU A 56 -12.08 4.11 -6.32
CA GLU A 56 -12.30 2.71 -6.68
C GLU A 56 -11.62 1.82 -5.64
N ASN A 57 -12.12 0.59 -5.45
CA ASN A 57 -11.48 -0.36 -4.55
C ASN A 57 -10.02 -0.59 -4.96
N GLY A 58 -9.12 -0.50 -3.99
CA GLY A 58 -7.66 -0.56 -4.19
C GLY A 58 -6.98 0.81 -4.32
N ASP A 59 -7.73 1.92 -4.42
CA ASP A 59 -7.15 3.26 -4.50
C ASP A 59 -6.52 3.69 -3.17
N ILE A 60 -5.55 4.59 -3.29
CA ILE A 60 -4.95 5.28 -2.15
C ILE A 60 -5.90 6.39 -1.69
N ILE A 61 -6.13 6.46 -0.38
CA ILE A 61 -7.01 7.43 0.28
C ILE A 61 -6.34 8.01 1.52
N ASP A 62 -6.83 9.17 1.95
CA ASP A 62 -6.50 9.74 3.25
C ASP A 62 -7.56 9.37 4.29
N VAL A 63 -7.13 9.11 5.52
CA VAL A 63 -8.00 8.79 6.65
C VAL A 63 -7.92 9.89 7.69
N LEU A 64 -9.09 10.36 8.10
CA LEU A 64 -9.26 11.40 9.11
C LEU A 64 -10.13 10.87 10.26
N ASP A 65 -9.96 11.43 11.43
CA ASP A 65 -10.88 11.16 12.52
C ASP A 65 -12.20 11.94 12.34
N PHE A 66 -13.12 11.77 13.27
CA PHE A 66 -14.42 12.44 13.25
C PHE A 66 -14.33 13.97 13.16
N ASP A 67 -13.33 14.56 13.79
CA ASP A 67 -13.12 16.01 13.85
C ASP A 67 -12.25 16.53 12.70
N GLY A 68 -11.82 15.66 11.76
CA GLY A 68 -11.02 16.01 10.59
C GLY A 68 -9.50 15.99 10.81
N TYR A 69 -9.01 15.46 11.92
CA TYR A 69 -7.58 15.24 12.11
C TYR A 69 -7.07 14.10 11.23
N TYR A 70 -5.99 14.35 10.54
CA TYR A 70 -5.33 13.34 9.71
C TYR A 70 -4.80 12.18 10.56
N LEU A 71 -5.20 10.97 10.21
CA LEU A 71 -4.76 9.73 10.85
C LEU A 71 -3.69 9.02 10.04
N GLY A 72 -3.86 8.95 8.71
CA GLY A 72 -2.91 8.23 7.86
C GLY A 72 -3.38 8.14 6.42
N ARG A 73 -2.52 7.57 5.58
CA ARG A 73 -2.77 7.27 4.17
C ARG A 73 -2.61 5.78 3.93
N GLY A 74 -3.49 5.22 3.13
CA GLY A 74 -3.48 3.80 2.82
C GLY A 74 -4.38 3.49 1.65
N PHE A 75 -4.71 2.22 1.45
CA PHE A 75 -5.65 1.82 0.41
C PHE A 75 -6.98 1.36 0.99
N ILE A 76 -8.04 1.57 0.21
CA ILE A 76 -9.41 1.22 0.55
C ILE A 76 -9.91 0.04 -0.28
N ASN A 77 -10.68 -0.86 0.35
CA ASN A 77 -11.44 -1.90 -0.34
C ASN A 77 -12.73 -2.20 0.44
N THR A 78 -13.86 -1.76 -0.10
CA THR A 78 -15.18 -1.94 0.53
C THR A 78 -15.75 -3.35 0.41
N ASN A 79 -15.12 -4.25 -0.37
CA ASN A 79 -15.47 -5.67 -0.41
C ASN A 79 -14.95 -6.40 0.84
N SER A 80 -13.93 -5.85 1.49
CA SER A 80 -13.27 -6.45 2.65
C SER A 80 -13.80 -5.87 3.96
N LYS A 81 -13.94 -6.71 4.99
CA LYS A 81 -14.24 -6.23 6.36
C LYS A 81 -13.11 -5.34 6.91
N ILE A 82 -11.85 -5.64 6.55
CA ILE A 82 -10.71 -4.72 6.78
C ILE A 82 -10.72 -3.75 5.61
N THR A 83 -11.57 -2.75 5.70
CA THR A 83 -11.85 -1.86 4.58
C THR A 83 -10.67 -0.95 4.26
N ILE A 84 -9.87 -0.56 5.26
CA ILE A 84 -8.70 0.28 5.02
C ILE A 84 -7.47 -0.35 5.65
N ARG A 85 -6.36 -0.36 4.91
CA ARG A 85 -5.03 -0.70 5.42
C ARG A 85 -4.09 0.49 5.22
N ILE A 86 -3.55 0.98 6.33
CA ILE A 86 -2.68 2.16 6.37
C ILE A 86 -1.26 1.79 5.93
N LEU A 87 -0.68 2.60 5.06
CA LEU A 87 0.69 2.50 4.59
C LEU A 87 1.61 3.51 5.30
N THR A 88 1.10 4.69 5.61
CA THR A 88 1.85 5.73 6.32
C THR A 88 0.95 6.55 7.23
N ARG A 89 1.52 7.04 8.34
CA ARG A 89 0.88 8.00 9.26
C ARG A 89 1.30 9.45 8.99
N HIS A 90 2.17 9.66 8.00
CA HIS A 90 2.71 10.96 7.65
C HIS A 90 2.02 11.53 6.42
N LYS A 91 1.42 12.72 6.57
CA LYS A 91 0.62 13.37 5.52
C LYS A 91 1.46 13.76 4.30
N ASP A 92 2.71 14.14 4.53
CA ASP A 92 3.62 14.62 3.49
C ASP A 92 4.31 13.50 2.69
N VAL A 93 3.99 12.23 3.01
CA VAL A 93 4.55 11.06 2.34
C VAL A 93 3.62 10.61 1.21
N ASN A 94 4.12 10.62 -0.02
CA ASN A 94 3.43 10.02 -1.15
C ASN A 94 3.66 8.51 -1.19
N ILE A 95 2.65 7.77 -1.65
CA ILE A 95 2.78 6.34 -1.92
C ILE A 95 3.20 6.18 -3.38
N ASP A 96 4.49 6.24 -3.60
CA ASP A 96 5.16 6.16 -4.90
C ASP A 96 6.29 5.11 -4.86
N ARG A 97 7.04 4.98 -5.95
CA ARG A 97 8.16 4.03 -6.04
C ARG A 97 9.24 4.28 -4.99
N GLU A 98 9.52 5.52 -4.62
CA GLU A 98 10.52 5.84 -3.59
C GLU A 98 10.05 5.40 -2.19
N PHE A 99 8.76 5.56 -1.89
CA PHE A 99 8.17 5.01 -0.69
C PHE A 99 8.33 3.48 -0.62
N ILE A 100 7.97 2.79 -1.71
CA ILE A 100 8.10 1.33 -1.81
C ILE A 100 9.54 0.90 -1.64
N LYS A 101 10.47 1.54 -2.36
CA LYS A 101 11.91 1.27 -2.28
C LYS A 101 12.44 1.40 -0.86
N LYS A 102 12.01 2.43 -0.14
CA LYS A 102 12.39 2.61 1.27
C LYS A 102 11.88 1.46 2.14
N ARG A 103 10.62 1.06 2.01
CA ARG A 103 10.03 -0.05 2.79
C ARG A 103 10.74 -1.38 2.52
N VAL A 104 11.00 -1.66 1.26
CA VAL A 104 11.72 -2.85 0.81
C VAL A 104 13.14 -2.87 1.38
N LYS A 105 13.86 -1.75 1.28
CA LYS A 105 15.21 -1.62 1.82
C LYS A 105 15.24 -1.85 3.33
N ASP A 106 14.31 -1.25 4.08
CA ASP A 106 14.22 -1.42 5.54
C ASP A 106 13.97 -2.90 5.89
N ALA A 107 13.07 -3.58 5.14
CA ALA A 107 12.75 -4.99 5.33
C ALA A 107 13.95 -5.91 5.03
N VAL A 108 14.63 -5.70 3.90
CA VAL A 108 15.82 -6.50 3.51
C VAL A 108 16.94 -6.29 4.51
N LYS A 109 17.22 -5.04 4.90
CA LYS A 109 18.25 -4.73 5.90
C LYS A 109 17.99 -5.48 7.21
N TYR A 110 16.75 -5.46 7.71
CA TYR A 110 16.40 -6.19 8.93
C TYR A 110 16.70 -7.68 8.82
N ARG A 111 16.41 -8.34 7.66
CA ARG A 111 16.71 -9.78 7.46
C ARG A 111 18.20 -10.04 7.36
N LEU A 112 18.94 -9.19 6.67
CA LEU A 112 20.41 -9.32 6.60
C LEU A 112 21.07 -9.25 7.97
N ASP A 113 20.51 -8.43 8.87
CA ASP A 113 21.05 -8.24 10.22
C ASP A 113 20.63 -9.37 11.21
N THR A 114 19.55 -10.15 10.90
CA THR A 114 18.91 -11.00 11.92
C THR A 114 18.74 -12.47 11.55
N VAL A 115 18.75 -12.85 10.27
CA VAL A 115 18.49 -14.23 9.84
C VAL A 115 19.41 -14.66 8.70
N ASP A 116 19.50 -15.97 8.47
CA ASP A 116 20.09 -16.52 7.24
C ASP A 116 19.18 -16.21 6.06
N THR A 117 19.70 -15.44 5.11
CA THR A 117 18.96 -15.00 3.92
C THR A 117 19.05 -15.98 2.75
N SER A 118 19.66 -17.16 2.90
CA SER A 118 19.63 -18.21 1.87
C SER A 118 18.19 -18.66 1.58
N SER A 119 17.39 -18.81 2.64
CA SER A 119 15.94 -19.05 2.55
C SER A 119 15.24 -18.43 3.75
N CYS A 120 14.42 -17.40 3.51
CA CYS A 120 13.76 -16.67 4.60
C CYS A 120 12.53 -15.91 4.08
N ARG A 121 11.67 -15.48 5.01
CA ARG A 121 10.63 -14.50 4.73
C ARG A 121 11.23 -13.10 4.64
N LEU A 122 11.27 -12.53 3.43
CA LEU A 122 11.82 -11.20 3.18
C LEU A 122 10.85 -10.07 3.53
N ILE A 123 9.57 -10.24 3.20
CA ILE A 123 8.51 -9.27 3.52
C ILE A 123 7.37 -9.99 4.23
N PHE A 124 6.93 -9.43 5.34
CA PHE A 124 5.87 -9.98 6.17
C PHE A 124 4.79 -8.95 6.49
N GLY A 125 4.05 -8.53 5.47
CA GLY A 125 2.84 -7.74 5.61
C GLY A 125 3.01 -6.50 6.50
N GLU A 126 2.17 -6.43 7.51
CA GLU A 126 2.10 -5.34 8.46
C GLU A 126 3.39 -5.16 9.26
N ALA A 127 4.12 -6.23 9.53
CA ALA A 127 5.39 -6.16 10.26
C ALA A 127 6.47 -5.33 9.52
N ASP A 128 6.38 -5.29 8.19
CA ASP A 128 7.27 -4.52 7.33
C ASP A 128 6.59 -3.29 6.72
N TYR A 129 5.41 -2.91 7.26
CA TYR A 129 4.62 -1.77 6.79
C TYR A 129 4.22 -1.84 5.30
N LEU A 130 4.03 -3.06 4.80
CA LEU A 130 3.49 -3.39 3.48
C LEU A 130 2.27 -4.34 3.66
N PRO A 131 1.16 -3.86 4.23
CA PRO A 131 0.06 -4.70 4.67
C PRO A 131 -0.54 -5.52 3.52
N GLY A 132 -0.72 -6.81 3.78
CA GLY A 132 -1.37 -7.73 2.84
C GLY A 132 -0.46 -8.35 1.79
N ILE A 133 0.88 -8.16 1.85
CA ILE A 133 1.81 -8.89 0.98
C ILE A 133 2.81 -9.71 1.82
N VAL A 134 3.08 -10.93 1.37
CA VAL A 134 4.11 -11.79 1.94
C VAL A 134 5.05 -12.21 0.81
N ILE A 135 6.36 -12.10 1.04
CA ILE A 135 7.36 -12.55 0.07
C ILE A 135 8.40 -13.40 0.79
N ASP A 136 8.45 -14.66 0.40
CA ASP A 136 9.44 -15.63 0.85
C ASP A 136 10.52 -15.83 -0.23
N LYS A 137 11.76 -15.92 0.19
CA LYS A 137 12.91 -16.23 -0.67
C LYS A 137 13.35 -17.67 -0.41
N PHE A 138 13.54 -18.41 -1.47
CA PHE A 138 14.11 -19.74 -1.48
C PHE A 138 15.28 -19.78 -2.47
N SER A 139 16.49 -19.69 -1.96
CA SER A 139 17.71 -19.57 -2.78
C SER A 139 17.63 -18.36 -3.73
N ASP A 140 17.42 -18.57 -5.01
CA ASP A 140 17.33 -17.56 -6.07
C ASP A 140 15.90 -17.36 -6.62
N VAL A 141 14.88 -17.83 -5.89
CA VAL A 141 13.46 -17.71 -6.25
C VAL A 141 12.71 -16.94 -5.16
N LEU A 142 11.83 -16.03 -5.59
CA LEU A 142 10.85 -15.40 -4.71
C LEU A 142 9.48 -16.07 -4.87
N VAL A 143 8.81 -16.31 -3.75
CA VAL A 143 7.41 -16.73 -3.70
C VAL A 143 6.60 -15.59 -3.11
N VAL A 144 5.62 -15.08 -3.86
CA VAL A 144 4.84 -13.89 -3.52
C VAL A 144 3.39 -14.27 -3.26
N GLU A 145 2.86 -13.87 -2.12
CA GLU A 145 1.43 -13.88 -1.82
C GLU A 145 0.91 -12.44 -1.68
N SER A 146 -0.01 -12.06 -2.53
CA SER A 146 -0.73 -10.79 -2.43
C SER A 146 -2.16 -11.05 -1.95
N LEU A 147 -2.49 -10.57 -0.76
CA LEU A 147 -3.69 -10.94 0.00
C LEU A 147 -4.70 -9.80 0.11
N ALA A 148 -4.38 -8.60 -0.42
CA ALA A 148 -5.26 -7.44 -0.39
C ALA A 148 -5.19 -6.67 -1.71
N LEU A 149 -6.34 -6.16 -2.19
CA LEU A 149 -6.45 -5.54 -3.52
C LEU A 149 -5.53 -4.34 -3.71
N GLY A 150 -5.40 -3.46 -2.72
CA GLY A 150 -4.58 -2.27 -2.85
C GLY A 150 -3.08 -2.59 -2.95
N ILE A 151 -2.59 -3.57 -2.18
CA ILE A 151 -1.18 -3.99 -2.28
C ILE A 151 -0.93 -4.81 -3.56
N ASP A 152 -1.94 -5.51 -4.08
CA ASP A 152 -1.86 -6.23 -5.35
C ASP A 152 -1.56 -5.27 -6.52
N ARG A 153 -2.13 -4.07 -6.50
CA ARG A 153 -1.83 -3.00 -7.48
C ARG A 153 -0.39 -2.49 -7.39
N LEU A 154 0.24 -2.55 -6.21
CA LEU A 154 1.63 -2.14 -5.97
C LEU A 154 2.63 -3.30 -6.10
N LYS A 155 2.15 -4.51 -6.28
CA LYS A 155 2.95 -5.75 -6.26
C LYS A 155 4.13 -5.72 -7.23
N THR A 156 3.93 -5.25 -8.45
CA THR A 156 4.97 -5.18 -9.48
C THR A 156 6.13 -4.29 -9.03
N ASP A 157 5.83 -3.07 -8.55
CA ASP A 157 6.84 -2.15 -8.04
C ASP A 157 7.58 -2.71 -6.81
N ILE A 158 6.86 -3.40 -5.92
CA ILE A 158 7.45 -4.05 -4.75
C ILE A 158 8.44 -5.14 -5.18
N ILE A 159 8.07 -6.00 -6.12
CA ILE A 159 8.93 -7.08 -6.63
C ILE A 159 10.17 -6.50 -7.32
N GLU A 160 10.01 -5.48 -8.16
CA GLU A 160 11.12 -4.84 -8.85
C GLU A 160 12.10 -4.19 -7.86
N CYS A 161 11.60 -3.37 -6.93
CA CYS A 161 12.42 -2.77 -5.88
C CYS A 161 13.14 -3.82 -5.04
N LEU A 162 12.47 -4.94 -4.72
CA LEU A 162 13.06 -6.03 -3.97
C LEU A 162 14.20 -6.71 -4.74
N LYS A 163 14.02 -6.96 -6.04
CA LYS A 163 15.08 -7.53 -6.89
C LYS A 163 16.27 -6.59 -7.00
N GLU A 164 16.04 -5.29 -7.17
CA GLU A 164 17.09 -4.27 -7.20
C GLU A 164 17.88 -4.24 -5.87
N GLU A 165 17.18 -4.24 -4.74
CA GLU A 165 17.83 -4.22 -3.42
C GLU A 165 18.63 -5.50 -3.17
N LEU A 166 18.07 -6.68 -3.46
CA LEU A 166 18.77 -7.96 -3.31
C LEU A 166 20.02 -8.04 -4.20
N ALA A 167 19.93 -7.56 -5.44
CA ALA A 167 21.05 -7.52 -6.37
C ALA A 167 22.19 -6.62 -5.86
N SER A 168 21.88 -5.52 -5.17
CA SER A 168 22.88 -4.63 -4.55
C SER A 168 23.69 -5.33 -3.44
N HIS A 169 23.14 -6.41 -2.88
CA HIS A 169 23.79 -7.29 -1.89
C HIS A 169 24.34 -8.59 -2.51
N GLY A 170 24.46 -8.67 -3.85
CA GLY A 170 24.99 -9.84 -4.55
C GLY A 170 24.01 -11.02 -4.68
N MET A 171 22.75 -10.83 -4.32
CA MET A 171 21.71 -11.84 -4.40
C MET A 171 20.87 -11.68 -5.67
N ASN A 172 21.19 -12.43 -6.71
CA ASN A 172 20.45 -12.38 -7.98
C ASN A 172 19.25 -13.32 -7.95
N ILE A 173 18.08 -12.79 -8.24
CA ILE A 173 16.82 -13.54 -8.31
C ILE A 173 16.57 -14.00 -9.73
N ARG A 174 16.50 -15.34 -9.93
CA ARG A 174 16.25 -15.99 -11.21
C ARG A 174 14.78 -16.08 -11.57
N GLY A 175 13.90 -16.22 -10.57
CA GLY A 175 12.48 -16.41 -10.78
C GLY A 175 11.61 -15.82 -9.68
N VAL A 176 10.38 -15.47 -10.06
CA VAL A 176 9.32 -15.05 -9.14
C VAL A 176 8.10 -15.95 -9.40
N TYR A 177 7.60 -16.58 -8.34
CA TYR A 177 6.39 -17.38 -8.38
C TYR A 177 5.30 -16.68 -7.56
N GLU A 178 4.17 -16.39 -8.17
CA GLU A 178 3.01 -15.86 -7.46
C GLU A 178 2.11 -17.00 -6.99
N ARG A 179 1.86 -17.04 -5.67
CA ARG A 179 0.93 -17.96 -5.06
C ARG A 179 -0.38 -17.25 -4.78
N SER A 180 -1.38 -17.43 -5.65
CA SER A 180 -2.66 -16.72 -5.61
C SER A 180 -3.84 -17.59 -5.18
N ASP A 181 -3.62 -18.74 -4.55
CA ASP A 181 -4.64 -19.72 -4.17
C ASP A 181 -5.35 -19.44 -2.84
N ALA A 182 -4.94 -18.41 -2.11
CA ALA A 182 -5.50 -18.06 -0.81
C ALA A 182 -6.98 -17.62 -0.92
N LYS A 183 -7.86 -18.24 -0.10
CA LYS A 183 -9.30 -17.95 -0.09
C LYS A 183 -9.62 -16.49 0.26
N VAL A 184 -8.77 -15.82 1.03
CA VAL A 184 -8.96 -14.41 1.43
C VAL A 184 -9.01 -13.48 0.22
N ARG A 185 -8.38 -13.84 -0.91
CA ARG A 185 -8.42 -13.05 -2.16
C ARG A 185 -9.85 -12.86 -2.67
N LEU A 186 -10.71 -13.85 -2.52
CA LEU A 186 -12.13 -13.76 -2.91
C LEU A 186 -12.88 -12.70 -2.08
N ASN A 187 -12.54 -12.57 -0.79
CA ASN A 187 -13.14 -11.54 0.08
C ASN A 187 -12.66 -10.12 -0.29
N GLU A 188 -11.53 -10.03 -0.97
CA GLU A 188 -10.98 -8.77 -1.50
C GLU A 188 -11.50 -8.44 -2.92
N GLY A 189 -12.33 -9.32 -3.51
CA GLY A 189 -12.82 -9.18 -4.89
C GLY A 189 -11.76 -9.52 -5.96
N MET A 190 -10.71 -10.26 -5.58
CA MET A 190 -9.64 -10.73 -6.47
C MET A 190 -9.88 -12.19 -6.89
N GLU A 191 -9.35 -12.57 -8.05
CA GLU A 191 -9.29 -13.96 -8.50
C GLU A 191 -8.23 -14.76 -7.72
N ARG A 192 -8.34 -16.11 -7.80
CA ARG A 192 -7.40 -17.06 -7.20
C ARG A 192 -6.49 -17.63 -8.28
#